data_095d90f92fef995b6f106f802dc195c5
#
_entry.id   095d90f92fef995b6f106f802dc195c5
#
_cell.length_a   1.000
_cell.length_b   1.000
_cell.length_c   1.000
_cell.angle_alpha   90.00
_cell.angle_beta   90.00
_cell.angle_gamma   90.00
#
_symmetry.space_group_name_H-M   'P 1'
#
loop_
_entity.id
_entity.type
_entity.pdbx_description
1 polymer ?
#
loop_
_entity_poly.entity_id
_entity_poly.type
_entity_poly.pdbx_seq_one_letter_code
_entity_poly.pdbx_strand_id
1 'polypeptide(L)'
;TLGKDDVKMVFLGYKRSVDGYPVELYISKDETVFSDFVQSVLGIRVPEFNSHWLKRALSGEGAGPKRIPDDEIISRVRTTKCAIGVVSPEKSAPDVKILIK
;
A
#
# COMPACT_ATOMS: atom_id res chain seq x y z
N THR A 1 3.13 9.93 12.88
CA THR A 1 3.52 10.05 11.48
C THR A 1 4.32 8.84 11.04
N LEU A 2 4.03 8.29 9.89
CA LEU A 2 4.76 7.12 9.38
C LEU A 2 5.95 7.58 8.53
N GLY A 3 7.13 7.09 8.87
CA GLY A 3 8.31 7.29 8.06
C GLY A 3 8.37 6.29 6.90
N LYS A 4 9.38 6.42 6.04
CA LYS A 4 9.54 5.55 4.89
C LYS A 4 9.67 4.07 5.30
N ASP A 5 10.43 3.81 6.38
CA ASP A 5 10.62 2.44 6.87
C ASP A 5 9.31 1.85 7.41
N ASP A 6 8.48 2.67 8.04
CA ASP A 6 7.19 2.21 8.55
C ASP A 6 6.26 1.83 7.40
N VAL A 7 6.24 2.64 6.34
CA VAL A 7 5.45 2.34 5.15
C VAL A 7 5.89 1.01 4.54
N LYS A 8 7.19 0.81 4.42
CA LYS A 8 7.74 -0.44 3.90
C LYS A 8 7.31 -1.63 4.74
N MET A 9 7.41 -1.52 6.05
CA MET A 9 7.03 -2.61 6.98
C MET A 9 5.55 -2.93 6.85
N VAL A 10 4.71 -1.91 6.75
CA VAL A 10 3.27 -2.11 6.62
C VAL A 10 2.92 -2.79 5.31
N PHE A 11 3.49 -2.32 4.19
CA PHE A 11 3.15 -2.89 2.88
C PHE A 11 3.76 -4.26 2.65
N LEU A 12 4.75 -4.67 3.44
CA LEU A 12 5.28 -6.03 3.38
C LEU A 12 4.66 -6.95 4.43
N GLY A 13 3.75 -6.43 5.23
CA GLY A 13 2.99 -7.24 6.18
C GLY A 13 3.69 -7.50 7.51
N TYR A 14 4.81 -6.83 7.76
CA TYR A 14 5.52 -7.01 9.03
C TYR A 14 4.91 -6.17 10.15
N LYS A 15 4.14 -5.15 9.80
CA LYS A 15 3.43 -4.33 10.76
C LYS A 15 1.96 -4.29 10.33
N ARG A 16 1.09 -4.84 11.15
CA ARG A 16 -0.33 -5.01 10.78
C ARG A 16 -1.27 -4.03 11.45
N SER A 17 -0.77 -3.26 12.39
CA SER A 17 -1.62 -2.28 13.09
C SER A 17 -0.83 -1.02 13.41
N VAL A 18 -1.56 0.06 13.55
CA VAL A 18 -1.02 1.35 13.97
C VAL A 18 -1.93 1.86 15.09
N ASP A 19 -1.32 2.22 16.22
CA ASP A 19 -2.06 2.72 17.39
C ASP A 19 -3.21 1.80 17.82
N GLY A 20 -3.01 0.48 17.66
CA GLY A 20 -4.00 -0.51 18.06
C GLY A 20 -5.09 -0.78 17.06
N TYR A 21 -5.06 -0.15 15.88
CA TYR A 21 -6.05 -0.36 14.83
C TYR A 21 -5.45 -1.12 13.67
N PRO A 22 -6.17 -2.10 13.11
CA PRO A 22 -5.68 -2.82 11.92
C PRO A 22 -5.48 -1.84 10.77
N VAL A 23 -4.39 -2.03 10.02
CA VAL A 23 -4.09 -1.20 8.87
C VAL A 23 -4.75 -1.79 7.63
N GLU A 24 -5.44 -0.95 6.87
CA GLU A 24 -5.98 -1.32 5.57
C GLU A 24 -5.13 -0.69 4.48
N LEU A 25 -4.74 -1.50 3.51
CA LEU A 25 -3.79 -1.08 2.48
C LEU A 25 -4.41 -1.14 1.09
N TYR A 26 -4.21 -0.07 0.33
CA TYR A 26 -4.71 0.03 -1.04
C TYR A 26 -3.62 0.56 -1.95
N ILE A 27 -3.52 0.02 -3.15
CA ILE A 27 -2.59 0.51 -4.17
C ILE A 27 -3.37 0.69 -5.46
N SER A 28 -3.07 1.76 -6.19
CA SER A 28 -3.71 2.08 -7.46
C SER A 28 -3.73 0.88 -8.40
N LYS A 29 -4.79 0.78 -9.17
CA LYS A 29 -4.92 -0.21 -10.24
C LYS A 29 -3.98 0.08 -11.40
N ASP A 30 -3.49 1.31 -11.51
CA ASP A 30 -2.57 1.71 -12.57
C ASP A 30 -1.23 0.99 -12.40
N GLU A 31 -0.81 0.26 -13.43
CA GLU A 31 0.43 -0.54 -13.36
C GLU A 31 1.67 0.32 -13.17
N THR A 32 1.69 1.51 -13.75
CA THR A 32 2.83 2.42 -13.60
C THR A 32 2.96 2.89 -12.17
N VAL A 33 1.86 3.27 -11.55
CA VAL A 33 1.84 3.71 -10.15
C VAL A 33 2.29 2.57 -9.23
N PHE A 34 1.76 1.39 -9.46
CA PHE A 34 2.10 0.21 -8.65
C PHE A 34 3.59 -0.11 -8.77
N SER A 35 4.09 -0.19 -10.00
CA SER A 35 5.48 -0.51 -10.26
C SER A 35 6.43 0.52 -9.64
N ASP A 36 6.13 1.80 -9.82
CA ASP A 36 6.94 2.88 -9.27
C ASP A 36 6.97 2.84 -7.74
N PHE A 37 5.83 2.60 -7.12
CA PHE A 37 5.76 2.50 -5.67
C PHE A 37 6.61 1.34 -5.14
N VAL A 38 6.44 0.16 -5.75
CA VAL A 38 7.18 -1.03 -5.30
C VAL A 38 8.69 -0.82 -5.45
N GLN A 39 9.12 -0.28 -6.58
CA GLN A 39 10.55 -0.10 -6.83
C GLN A 39 11.16 1.07 -6.06
N SER A 40 10.45 2.19 -5.97
CA SER A 40 11.00 3.40 -5.37
C SER A 40 10.83 3.46 -3.86
N VAL A 41 9.69 3.03 -3.35
CA VAL A 41 9.40 3.13 -1.92
C VAL A 41 9.76 1.85 -1.20
N LEU A 42 9.37 0.70 -1.75
CA LEU A 42 9.65 -0.58 -1.11
C LEU A 42 11.05 -1.10 -1.44
N GLY A 43 11.63 -0.64 -2.54
CA GLY A 43 12.98 -1.02 -2.92
C GLY A 43 13.13 -2.45 -3.41
N ILE A 44 12.05 -3.05 -3.91
CA ILE A 44 12.08 -4.41 -4.45
C ILE A 44 11.43 -4.41 -5.83
N ARG A 45 11.51 -5.55 -6.51
CA ARG A 45 10.95 -5.70 -7.84
C ARG A 45 9.51 -6.20 -7.73
N VAL A 46 8.69 -5.88 -8.74
CA VAL A 46 7.29 -6.30 -8.74
C VAL A 46 7.13 -7.81 -8.59
N PRO A 47 7.89 -8.67 -9.31
CA PRO A 47 7.78 -10.11 -9.09
C PRO A 47 8.10 -10.55 -7.66
N GLU A 48 9.06 -9.89 -7.02
CA GLU A 48 9.39 -10.18 -5.62
C GLU A 48 8.24 -9.81 -4.69
N PHE A 49 7.61 -8.67 -4.94
CA PHE A 49 6.46 -8.24 -4.15
C PHE A 49 5.31 -9.24 -4.29
N ASN A 50 5.01 -9.64 -5.51
CA ASN A 50 3.94 -10.60 -5.78
C ASN A 50 4.21 -11.95 -5.12
N SER A 51 5.46 -12.45 -5.22
CA SER A 51 5.84 -13.71 -4.58
C SER A 51 5.76 -13.64 -3.07
N HIS A 52 6.18 -12.51 -2.50
CA HIS A 52 6.13 -12.30 -1.05
C HIS A 52 4.70 -12.45 -0.53
N TRP A 53 3.75 -11.77 -1.17
CA TRP A 53 2.37 -11.84 -0.72
C TRP A 53 1.69 -13.16 -1.02
N LEU A 54 2.06 -13.80 -2.14
CA LEU A 54 1.53 -15.14 -2.43
C LEU A 54 1.92 -16.13 -1.34
N LYS A 55 3.18 -16.11 -0.91
CA LYS A 55 3.64 -16.98 0.16
C LYS A 55 2.92 -16.71 1.47
N ARG A 56 2.70 -15.45 1.81
CA ARG A 56 2.00 -15.10 3.04
C ARG A 56 0.53 -15.51 2.99
N ALA A 57 -0.10 -15.37 1.83
CA ALA A 57 -1.49 -15.79 1.65
C ALA A 57 -1.63 -17.30 1.82
N LEU A 58 -0.69 -18.07 1.24
CA LEU A 58 -0.70 -19.51 1.36
C LEU A 58 -0.42 -19.99 2.79
N SER A 59 0.29 -19.19 3.57
CA SER A 59 0.57 -19.50 4.97
C SER A 59 -0.54 -19.05 5.92
N GLY A 60 -1.61 -18.46 5.40
CA GLY A 60 -2.72 -17.98 6.21
C GLY A 60 -2.46 -16.65 6.90
N GLU A 61 -1.43 -15.92 6.49
CA GLU A 61 -1.08 -14.63 7.12
C GLU A 61 -1.84 -13.45 6.54
N GLY A 62 -2.78 -13.69 5.63
CA GLY A 62 -3.64 -12.66 5.09
C GLY A 62 -3.32 -12.30 3.65
N ALA A 63 -4.18 -11.48 3.06
CA ALA A 63 -4.00 -10.99 1.71
C ALA A 63 -3.20 -9.69 1.72
N GLY A 64 -2.53 -9.40 0.62
CA GLY A 64 -1.78 -8.17 0.48
C GLY A 64 -2.66 -6.94 0.24
N PRO A 65 -2.03 -5.81 -0.09
CA PRO A 65 -2.76 -4.59 -0.40
C PRO A 65 -3.74 -4.82 -1.54
N LYS A 66 -4.89 -4.16 -1.46
CA LYS A 66 -5.91 -4.26 -2.50
C LYS A 66 -5.62 -3.29 -3.63
N ARG A 67 -5.81 -3.76 -4.86
CA ARG A 67 -5.62 -2.96 -6.07
C ARG A 67 -6.97 -2.47 -6.55
N ILE A 68 -7.25 -1.18 -6.37
CA ILE A 68 -8.53 -0.57 -6.76
C ILE A 68 -8.28 0.79 -7.43
N PRO A 69 -9.30 1.34 -8.12
CA PRO A 69 -9.12 2.64 -8.78
C PRO A 69 -8.79 3.76 -7.78
N ASP A 70 -8.04 4.76 -8.25
CA ASP A 70 -7.59 5.86 -7.41
C ASP A 70 -8.73 6.58 -6.68
N ASP A 71 -9.83 6.86 -7.37
CA ASP A 71 -10.96 7.54 -6.76
C ASP A 71 -11.55 6.75 -5.61
N GLU A 72 -11.60 5.42 -5.76
CA GLU A 72 -12.08 4.55 -4.70
C GLU A 72 -11.11 4.51 -3.53
N ILE A 73 -9.80 4.53 -3.81
CA ILE A 73 -8.79 4.57 -2.75
C ILE A 73 -8.97 5.84 -1.92
N ILE A 74 -9.11 6.98 -2.57
CA ILE A 74 -9.29 8.26 -1.87
C ILE A 74 -10.52 8.21 -0.97
N SER A 75 -11.61 7.68 -1.48
CA SER A 75 -12.84 7.55 -0.69
C SER A 75 -12.65 6.65 0.52
N ARG A 76 -12.01 5.50 0.34
CA ARG A 76 -11.80 4.55 1.44
C ARG A 76 -10.84 5.09 2.49
N VAL A 77 -9.80 5.80 2.08
CA VAL A 77 -8.86 6.39 3.04
C VAL A 77 -9.58 7.43 3.91
N ARG A 78 -10.50 8.18 3.32
CA ARG A 78 -11.27 9.18 4.07
C ARG A 78 -12.22 8.59 5.10
N THR A 79 -12.75 7.40 4.82
CA THR A 79 -13.80 6.81 5.64
C THR A 79 -13.32 5.67 6.53
N THR A 80 -12.10 5.20 6.33
CA THR A 80 -11.55 4.06 7.07
C THR A 80 -10.43 4.53 7.99
N LYS A 81 -10.51 4.16 9.25
CA LYS A 81 -9.46 4.50 10.20
C LYS A 81 -8.22 3.64 9.92
N CYS A 82 -7.06 4.28 9.97
CA CYS A 82 -5.78 3.61 9.73
C CYS A 82 -5.68 2.97 8.35
N ALA A 83 -6.14 3.69 7.33
CA ALA A 83 -6.00 3.26 5.95
C ALA A 83 -4.84 3.99 5.28
N ILE A 84 -4.09 3.27 4.46
CA ILE A 84 -3.00 3.84 3.67
C ILE A 84 -3.25 3.51 2.21
N GLY A 85 -3.21 4.53 1.36
CA GLY A 85 -3.46 4.35 -0.06
C GLY A 85 -2.35 4.95 -0.90
N VAL A 86 -2.02 4.30 -2.00
CA VAL A 86 -1.06 4.79 -2.99
C VAL A 86 -1.83 5.12 -4.26
N VAL A 87 -1.79 6.37 -4.67
CA VAL A 87 -2.54 6.85 -5.83
C VAL A 87 -1.62 7.52 -6.84
N SER A 88 -2.16 7.75 -8.03
CA SER A 88 -1.44 8.41 -9.10
C SER A 88 -1.00 9.82 -8.72
N PRO A 89 0.20 10.27 -9.13
CA PRO A 89 0.65 11.64 -8.89
C PRO A 89 -0.28 12.69 -9.48
N GLU A 90 -0.99 12.35 -10.53
CA GLU A 90 -1.94 13.26 -11.17
C GLU A 90 -3.04 13.74 -10.24
N LYS A 91 -3.29 12.99 -9.19
CA LYS A 91 -4.35 13.34 -8.24
C LYS A 91 -3.87 14.32 -7.17
N SER A 92 -2.56 14.52 -6.98
CA SER A 92 -2.12 15.37 -5.89
C SER A 92 -0.69 15.90 -5.97
N ALA A 93 0.27 15.20 -6.58
CA ALA A 93 1.68 15.61 -6.56
C ALA A 93 2.45 15.01 -7.73
N PRO A 94 3.65 15.52 -8.04
CA PRO A 94 4.45 14.97 -9.14
C PRO A 94 4.97 13.56 -8.91
N ASP A 95 5.04 13.12 -7.66
CA ASP A 95 5.48 11.77 -7.33
C ASP A 95 4.31 10.92 -6.88
N VAL A 96 4.54 9.62 -6.67
CA VAL A 96 3.53 8.73 -6.15
C VAL A 96 3.01 9.28 -4.82
N LYS A 97 1.69 9.42 -4.69
CA LYS A 97 1.08 9.97 -3.50
C LYS A 97 0.62 8.85 -2.57
N ILE A 98 1.06 8.94 -1.33
CA ILE A 98 0.62 8.02 -0.28
C ILE A 98 -0.33 8.78 0.64
N LEU A 99 -1.57 8.29 0.72
CA LEU A 99 -2.60 8.88 1.56
C LEU A 99 -2.71 8.09 2.86
N ILE A 100 -2.65 8.79 3.98
CA ILE A 100 -2.74 8.17 5.30
C ILE A 100 -3.84 8.83 6.10
N LYS A 101 -4.62 7.99 6.76
CA LYS A 101 -5.63 8.51 7.68
C LYS A 101 -5.67 7.72 8.97
#